data_3abca62a49a32dcda7a4d49d0fa990db
#
_entry.id   3abca62a49a32dcda7a4d49d0fa990db
#
_cell.length_a   1.000
_cell.length_b   1.000
_cell.length_c   1.000
_cell.angle_alpha   90.00
_cell.angle_beta   90.00
_cell.angle_gamma   90.00
#
_symmetry.space_group_name_H-M   'P 1'
#
loop_
_entity.id
_entity.type
_entity.pdbx_description
1 polymer ?
#
loop_
_entity_poly.entity_id
_entity_poly.type
_entity_poly.pdbx_seq_one_letter_code
_entity_poly.pdbx_strand_id
1 'polypeptide(L)'
;MWRAYRRNGNQACKAAVLLTLSKMSAGGIYDHLGGGYARYSTDERWLAPHFEKMLYDNALLIELMTEVWQETRSPLLATRIRETITWALREMVVRPDDNAASPFAFASAYDADSEGEEGKFYVWNEAEIDSLLGDSSENFKSHYEIHPFGNWEGKTILNRTANPTLGTSEEEQELTKARDKLLQVRNDRIWPLWDDKVLADWNGLMITALTKAGTVFDEPEWLEAAKSAYQFVCTLMVDQGHLNHTWREGRLRYTAILDDYANMTMAAITLYEHTGDTTYLDQAVAWVTQTNEGYWDDENGGYFLTAASATDVITRSKTVTDNATPSGNGTMMNVLARLFTLTGNTDYRDRADAMNKLFSSPEIDRLVGQTVMLCGFELLALATQIVVVGEPDDPDTKALLQTVHTTSVPTQILLQLSPDAPLPPDHPAHGKGLIDGKPAAYICIGPTCSPPQKDPAALAEALSKT
;
A
#
# COMPACT_ATOMS: atom_id res chain seq x y z
N MET A 1 2.61 15.08 -0.73
CA MET A 1 1.90 16.11 0.07
C MET A 1 1.82 15.73 1.55
N TRP A 2 1.38 14.50 1.94
CA TRP A 2 1.33 14.10 3.36
C TRP A 2 2.70 14.16 4.04
N ARG A 3 3.73 13.59 3.42
CA ARG A 3 5.13 13.69 3.90
C ARG A 3 5.61 15.14 4.03
N ALA A 4 5.29 16.01 3.06
CA ALA A 4 5.66 17.43 3.14
C ALA A 4 5.00 18.13 4.35
N TYR A 5 3.71 17.82 4.62
CA TYR A 5 3.06 18.28 5.83
C TYR A 5 3.77 17.76 7.09
N ARG A 6 4.06 16.47 7.17
CA ARG A 6 4.72 15.86 8.33
C ARG A 6 6.11 16.44 8.59
N ARG A 7 6.85 16.75 7.53
CA ARG A 7 8.21 17.31 7.63
C ARG A 7 8.26 18.78 8.07
N ASN A 8 7.35 19.61 7.58
CA ASN A 8 7.46 21.08 7.74
C ASN A 8 6.21 21.77 8.27
N GLY A 9 5.19 21.01 8.66
CA GLY A 9 3.93 21.54 9.19
C GLY A 9 3.02 22.24 8.18
N ASN A 10 3.23 22.04 6.86
CA ASN A 10 2.47 22.71 5.81
C ASN A 10 0.99 22.33 5.83
N GLN A 11 0.16 23.18 6.43
CA GLN A 11 -1.28 22.96 6.60
C GLN A 11 -2.04 22.91 5.26
N ALA A 12 -1.57 23.58 4.21
CA ALA A 12 -2.20 23.51 2.89
C ALA A 12 -2.03 22.10 2.29
N CYS A 13 -0.87 21.47 2.46
CA CYS A 13 -0.65 20.08 2.06
C CYS A 13 -1.55 19.11 2.83
N LYS A 14 -1.69 19.29 4.15
CA LYS A 14 -2.61 18.50 4.98
C LYS A 14 -4.05 18.64 4.50
N ALA A 15 -4.52 19.88 4.37
CA ALA A 15 -5.89 20.17 3.95
C ALA A 15 -6.21 19.58 2.56
N ALA A 16 -5.28 19.68 1.62
CA ALA A 16 -5.46 19.10 0.28
C ALA A 16 -5.59 17.57 0.33
N VAL A 17 -4.74 16.86 1.09
CA VAL A 17 -4.83 15.40 1.23
C VAL A 17 -6.16 14.99 1.88
N LEU A 18 -6.52 15.62 2.99
CA LEU A 18 -7.77 15.30 3.69
C LEU A 18 -9.01 15.58 2.84
N LEU A 19 -9.02 16.72 2.12
CA LEU A 19 -10.13 17.05 1.22
C LEU A 19 -10.26 16.02 0.09
N THR A 20 -9.14 15.67 -0.56
CA THR A 20 -9.13 14.70 -1.66
C THR A 20 -9.62 13.34 -1.18
N LEU A 21 -9.06 12.79 -0.10
CA LEU A 21 -9.46 11.49 0.42
C LEU A 21 -10.95 11.49 0.87
N SER A 22 -11.41 12.57 1.51
CA SER A 22 -12.81 12.68 1.92
C SER A 22 -13.76 12.72 0.72
N LYS A 23 -13.41 13.49 -0.32
CA LYS A 23 -14.24 13.60 -1.54
C LYS A 23 -14.26 12.28 -2.33
N MET A 24 -13.13 11.63 -2.50
CA MET A 24 -13.07 10.30 -3.11
C MET A 24 -13.89 9.28 -2.32
N SER A 25 -13.75 9.26 -0.99
CA SER A 25 -14.45 8.31 -0.10
C SER A 25 -15.96 8.52 0.00
N ALA A 26 -16.46 9.71 -0.36
CA ALA A 26 -17.89 10.03 -0.43
C ALA A 26 -18.44 9.94 -1.85
N GLY A 27 -17.62 10.11 -2.88
CA GLY A 27 -18.02 10.12 -4.29
C GLY A 27 -18.40 8.76 -4.84
N GLY A 28 -18.91 8.74 -6.06
CA GLY A 28 -19.25 7.51 -6.78
C GLY A 28 -18.03 6.75 -7.32
N ILE A 29 -16.82 7.31 -7.23
CA ILE A 29 -15.58 6.59 -7.51
C ILE A 29 -15.34 5.46 -6.50
N TYR A 30 -15.91 5.55 -5.31
CA TYR A 30 -15.92 4.49 -4.31
C TYR A 30 -17.18 3.62 -4.47
N ASP A 31 -17.03 2.30 -4.52
CA ASP A 31 -18.18 1.38 -4.56
C ASP A 31 -18.80 1.24 -3.16
N HIS A 32 -19.87 1.96 -2.91
CA HIS A 32 -20.55 2.01 -1.62
C HIS A 32 -21.28 0.71 -1.22
N LEU A 33 -21.39 -0.28 -2.10
CA LEU A 33 -21.95 -1.60 -1.79
C LEU A 33 -20.87 -2.63 -1.55
N GLY A 34 -19.98 -2.80 -2.54
CA GLY A 34 -18.98 -3.87 -2.51
C GLY A 34 -17.64 -3.48 -1.91
N GLY A 35 -17.37 -2.20 -1.77
CA GLY A 35 -16.05 -1.69 -1.40
C GLY A 35 -15.11 -1.59 -2.60
N GLY A 36 -13.95 -0.98 -2.36
CA GLY A 36 -12.95 -0.71 -3.38
C GLY A 36 -13.24 0.54 -4.21
N TYR A 37 -12.16 1.11 -4.76
CA TYR A 37 -12.20 2.31 -5.59
C TYR A 37 -12.06 1.95 -7.06
N ALA A 38 -12.84 2.63 -7.89
CA ALA A 38 -12.63 2.64 -9.32
C ALA A 38 -11.38 3.46 -9.69
N ARG A 39 -10.90 3.28 -10.92
CA ARG A 39 -9.57 3.74 -11.35
C ARG A 39 -9.41 5.26 -11.31
N TYR A 40 -10.32 6.03 -11.91
CA TYR A 40 -10.31 7.49 -11.92
C TYR A 40 -11.70 8.06 -12.11
N SER A 41 -11.90 9.31 -11.69
CA SER A 41 -13.13 10.03 -11.95
C SER A 41 -13.09 10.69 -13.33
N THR A 42 -14.20 10.63 -14.07
CA THR A 42 -14.37 11.32 -15.36
C THR A 42 -14.90 12.73 -15.19
N ASP A 43 -15.28 13.12 -13.97
CA ASP A 43 -15.77 14.45 -13.61
C ASP A 43 -14.98 15.05 -12.42
N GLU A 44 -15.13 16.37 -12.22
CA GLU A 44 -14.48 17.11 -11.13
C GLU A 44 -15.15 16.94 -9.75
N ARG A 45 -16.28 16.22 -9.66
CA ARG A 45 -17.05 16.01 -8.43
C ARG A 45 -16.83 14.65 -7.79
N TRP A 46 -16.02 13.77 -8.41
CA TRP A 46 -15.78 12.39 -8.01
C TRP A 46 -17.03 11.50 -8.09
N LEU A 47 -18.01 11.85 -8.96
CA LEU A 47 -19.27 11.13 -9.08
C LEU A 47 -19.20 10.00 -10.11
N ALA A 48 -18.89 10.31 -11.36
CA ALA A 48 -18.86 9.34 -12.44
C ALA A 48 -17.45 8.81 -12.63
N PRO A 49 -17.15 7.55 -12.24
CA PRO A 49 -15.85 6.98 -12.47
C PRO A 49 -15.74 6.33 -13.85
N HIS A 50 -14.51 6.06 -14.29
CA HIS A 50 -14.26 4.93 -15.16
C HIS A 50 -14.29 3.67 -14.30
N PHE A 51 -15.24 2.76 -14.55
CA PHE A 51 -15.65 1.74 -13.59
C PHE A 51 -14.67 0.57 -13.40
N GLU A 52 -13.52 0.56 -14.06
CA GLU A 52 -12.44 -0.39 -13.76
C GLU A 52 -12.02 -0.34 -12.29
N LYS A 53 -11.81 -1.49 -11.67
CA LYS A 53 -11.20 -1.58 -10.34
C LYS A 53 -9.83 -2.24 -10.46
N MET A 54 -8.79 -1.45 -10.29
CA MET A 54 -7.39 -1.91 -10.39
C MET A 54 -6.83 -2.28 -9.03
N LEU A 55 -6.04 -3.34 -8.97
CA LEU A 55 -5.38 -3.78 -7.74
C LEU A 55 -4.45 -2.69 -7.19
N TYR A 56 -3.61 -2.09 -8.06
CA TYR A 56 -2.61 -1.10 -7.66
C TYR A 56 -3.22 0.18 -7.09
N ASP A 57 -4.33 0.68 -7.65
CA ASP A 57 -5.00 1.88 -7.14
C ASP A 57 -5.50 1.66 -5.72
N ASN A 58 -6.13 0.52 -5.48
CA ASN A 58 -6.66 0.16 -4.17
C ASN A 58 -5.54 -0.08 -3.16
N ALA A 59 -4.43 -0.72 -3.56
CA ALA A 59 -3.25 -0.90 -2.71
C ALA A 59 -2.66 0.44 -2.26
N LEU A 60 -2.42 1.36 -3.19
CA LEU A 60 -1.84 2.68 -2.90
C LEU A 60 -2.77 3.54 -2.04
N LEU A 61 -4.10 3.44 -2.26
CA LEU A 61 -5.08 4.15 -1.44
C LEU A 61 -5.16 3.57 -0.01
N ILE A 62 -5.14 2.24 0.15
CA ILE A 62 -5.09 1.61 1.49
C ILE A 62 -3.85 2.10 2.24
N GLU A 63 -2.67 2.09 1.61
CA GLU A 63 -1.43 2.53 2.23
C GLU A 63 -1.50 4.00 2.66
N LEU A 64 -1.89 4.91 1.75
CA LEU A 64 -2.01 6.34 2.05
C LEU A 64 -3.05 6.63 3.12
N MET A 65 -4.23 6.01 3.03
CA MET A 65 -5.29 6.20 4.03
C MET A 65 -4.85 5.69 5.41
N THR A 66 -4.07 4.62 5.47
CA THR A 66 -3.50 4.09 6.72
C THR A 66 -2.53 5.11 7.35
N GLU A 67 -1.60 5.68 6.57
CA GLU A 67 -0.69 6.73 7.04
C GLU A 67 -1.44 7.98 7.55
N VAL A 68 -2.48 8.39 6.84
CA VAL A 68 -3.30 9.55 7.24
C VAL A 68 -4.12 9.22 8.49
N TRP A 69 -4.66 7.99 8.59
CA TRP A 69 -5.42 7.56 9.76
C TRP A 69 -4.57 7.51 11.03
N GLN A 70 -3.31 7.12 10.95
CA GLN A 70 -2.38 7.09 12.09
C GLN A 70 -2.32 8.45 12.83
N GLU A 71 -2.52 9.57 12.14
CA GLU A 71 -2.57 10.91 12.77
C GLU A 71 -3.98 11.40 13.06
N THR A 72 -4.92 11.18 12.12
CA THR A 72 -6.24 11.80 12.19
C THR A 72 -7.26 11.01 12.97
N ARG A 73 -7.06 9.69 13.07
CA ARG A 73 -8.04 8.74 13.65
C ARG A 73 -9.42 8.86 13.00
N SER A 74 -9.49 9.26 11.72
CA SER A 74 -10.73 9.47 10.98
C SER A 74 -11.55 8.18 10.89
N PRO A 75 -12.79 8.17 11.41
CA PRO A 75 -13.68 6.99 11.28
C PRO A 75 -13.99 6.67 9.82
N LEU A 76 -14.14 7.68 8.96
CA LEU A 76 -14.39 7.47 7.54
C LEU A 76 -13.24 6.70 6.87
N LEU A 77 -11.99 7.11 7.11
CA LEU A 77 -10.83 6.42 6.52
C LEU A 77 -10.71 5.00 7.05
N ALA A 78 -10.92 4.78 8.35
CA ALA A 78 -10.92 3.43 8.93
C ALA A 78 -11.97 2.53 8.26
N THR A 79 -13.18 3.03 8.05
CA THR A 79 -14.26 2.30 7.37
C THR A 79 -13.86 1.96 5.93
N ARG A 80 -13.36 2.93 5.16
CA ARG A 80 -12.96 2.73 3.76
C ARG A 80 -11.79 1.74 3.61
N ILE A 81 -10.81 1.79 4.50
CA ILE A 81 -9.71 0.82 4.54
C ILE A 81 -10.26 -0.59 4.74
N ARG A 82 -11.12 -0.80 5.76
CA ARG A 82 -11.72 -2.10 6.08
C ARG A 82 -12.57 -2.64 4.94
N GLU A 83 -13.44 -1.82 4.38
CA GLU A 83 -14.33 -2.20 3.27
C GLU A 83 -13.53 -2.50 1.99
N THR A 84 -12.45 -1.75 1.69
CA THR A 84 -11.60 -1.98 0.52
C THR A 84 -10.78 -3.26 0.66
N ILE A 85 -10.22 -3.53 1.83
CA ILE A 85 -9.52 -4.80 2.09
C ILE A 85 -10.49 -5.97 2.04
N THR A 86 -11.69 -5.84 2.61
CA THR A 86 -12.74 -6.87 2.53
C THR A 86 -13.12 -7.15 1.08
N TRP A 87 -13.25 -6.12 0.24
CA TRP A 87 -13.47 -6.29 -1.19
C TRP A 87 -12.32 -7.07 -1.85
N ALA A 88 -11.08 -6.69 -1.61
CA ALA A 88 -9.93 -7.36 -2.20
C ALA A 88 -9.85 -8.84 -1.81
N LEU A 89 -10.10 -9.16 -0.55
CA LEU A 89 -10.09 -10.54 -0.03
C LEU A 89 -11.29 -11.37 -0.53
N ARG A 90 -12.42 -10.73 -0.85
CA ARG A 90 -13.63 -11.41 -1.34
C ARG A 90 -13.60 -11.63 -2.85
N GLU A 91 -13.14 -10.63 -3.62
CA GLU A 91 -13.33 -10.60 -5.07
C GLU A 91 -12.04 -10.74 -5.90
N MET A 92 -10.88 -10.37 -5.33
CA MET A 92 -9.63 -10.33 -6.10
C MET A 92 -8.70 -11.52 -5.85
N VAL A 93 -9.08 -12.47 -4.99
CA VAL A 93 -8.20 -13.60 -4.63
C VAL A 93 -8.12 -14.63 -5.76
N VAL A 94 -6.87 -14.93 -6.17
CA VAL A 94 -6.52 -16.00 -7.13
C VAL A 94 -5.80 -17.12 -6.38
N ARG A 95 -6.28 -18.36 -6.52
CA ARG A 95 -5.66 -19.54 -5.94
C ARG A 95 -5.06 -20.43 -7.03
N PRO A 96 -3.93 -21.10 -6.76
CA PRO A 96 -3.32 -22.01 -7.73
C PRO A 96 -4.11 -23.33 -7.90
N ASP A 97 -4.92 -23.66 -6.89
CA ASP A 97 -5.72 -24.89 -6.80
C ASP A 97 -6.92 -24.68 -5.85
N ASP A 98 -7.76 -25.70 -5.72
CA ASP A 98 -8.96 -25.68 -4.84
C ASP A 98 -8.63 -25.88 -3.35
N ASN A 99 -7.36 -26.02 -2.97
CA ASN A 99 -6.97 -26.18 -1.59
C ASN A 99 -6.94 -24.84 -0.87
N ALA A 100 -7.83 -24.67 0.12
CA ALA A 100 -7.90 -23.44 0.91
C ALA A 100 -6.62 -23.13 1.71
N ALA A 101 -5.77 -24.11 1.96
CA ALA A 101 -4.49 -23.95 2.64
C ALA A 101 -3.34 -23.51 1.70
N SER A 102 -3.56 -23.58 0.37
CA SER A 102 -2.57 -23.10 -0.60
C SER A 102 -2.43 -21.59 -0.52
N PRO A 103 -1.22 -21.04 -0.71
CA PRO A 103 -1.04 -19.60 -0.79
C PRO A 103 -1.86 -19.03 -1.94
N PHE A 104 -2.34 -17.81 -1.77
CA PHE A 104 -3.07 -17.08 -2.79
C PHE A 104 -2.40 -15.75 -3.09
N ALA A 105 -2.72 -15.18 -4.24
CA ALA A 105 -2.35 -13.82 -4.61
C ALA A 105 -3.57 -13.05 -5.11
N PHE A 106 -3.39 -11.85 -5.59
CA PHE A 106 -4.47 -11.00 -6.06
C PHE A 106 -4.45 -10.85 -7.57
N ALA A 107 -5.64 -10.93 -8.17
CA ALA A 107 -5.89 -10.62 -9.57
C ALA A 107 -5.56 -9.16 -9.90
N SER A 108 -5.40 -8.87 -11.19
CA SER A 108 -5.03 -7.54 -11.66
C SER A 108 -6.18 -6.53 -11.59
N ALA A 109 -7.35 -6.89 -12.11
CA ALA A 109 -8.44 -5.92 -12.27
C ALA A 109 -9.81 -6.56 -12.52
N TYR A 110 -10.85 -5.75 -12.34
CA TYR A 110 -12.14 -5.89 -13.01
C TYR A 110 -12.28 -4.85 -14.11
N ASP A 111 -12.84 -5.23 -15.25
CA ASP A 111 -13.17 -4.35 -16.36
C ASP A 111 -14.27 -3.33 -15.95
N ALA A 112 -14.40 -2.25 -16.72
CA ALA A 112 -15.45 -1.27 -16.57
C ALA A 112 -16.81 -1.78 -17.08
N ASP A 113 -16.78 -2.66 -18.09
CA ASP A 113 -17.95 -3.06 -18.87
C ASP A 113 -18.55 -4.36 -18.34
N SER A 114 -19.89 -4.38 -18.28
CA SER A 114 -20.68 -5.59 -18.18
C SER A 114 -21.65 -5.63 -19.35
N GLU A 115 -21.71 -6.76 -20.07
CA GLU A 115 -22.56 -6.94 -21.26
C GLU A 115 -22.30 -5.88 -22.35
N GLY A 116 -21.06 -5.34 -22.43
CA GLY A 116 -20.67 -4.31 -23.41
C GLY A 116 -21.18 -2.90 -23.08
N GLU A 117 -21.59 -2.64 -21.82
CA GLU A 117 -22.05 -1.34 -21.32
C GLU A 117 -21.29 -0.96 -20.07
N GLU A 118 -20.59 0.19 -20.10
CA GLU A 118 -19.81 0.68 -18.98
C GLU A 118 -20.69 0.97 -17.76
N GLY A 119 -20.25 0.54 -16.58
CA GLY A 119 -20.91 0.81 -15.31
C GLY A 119 -22.21 0.05 -15.06
N LYS A 120 -22.74 -0.73 -16.02
CA LYS A 120 -24.03 -1.43 -15.93
C LYS A 120 -24.14 -2.30 -14.67
N PHE A 121 -23.07 -2.94 -14.27
CA PHE A 121 -23.02 -3.77 -13.08
C PHE A 121 -23.24 -2.97 -11.79
N TYR A 122 -22.81 -1.70 -11.74
CA TYR A 122 -22.73 -0.89 -10.52
C TYR A 122 -23.92 0.03 -10.29
N VAL A 123 -24.64 0.43 -11.35
CA VAL A 123 -25.69 1.47 -11.28
C VAL A 123 -27.06 0.90 -10.95
N TRP A 124 -27.95 1.76 -10.45
CA TRP A 124 -29.26 1.41 -9.94
C TRP A 124 -30.36 2.35 -10.46
N ASN A 125 -31.61 1.86 -10.46
CA ASN A 125 -32.80 2.69 -10.62
C ASN A 125 -33.48 2.85 -9.26
N GLU A 126 -34.15 4.00 -9.04
CA GLU A 126 -34.89 4.23 -7.81
C GLU A 126 -35.97 3.16 -7.57
N ALA A 127 -36.78 2.82 -8.59
CA ALA A 127 -37.84 1.81 -8.48
C ALA A 127 -37.30 0.41 -8.08
N GLU A 128 -36.10 0.06 -8.52
CA GLU A 128 -35.43 -1.17 -8.13
C GLU A 128 -35.07 -1.13 -6.63
N ILE A 129 -34.48 -0.04 -6.15
CA ILE A 129 -34.16 0.18 -4.74
C ILE A 129 -35.41 0.13 -3.87
N ASP A 130 -36.50 0.81 -4.28
CA ASP A 130 -37.79 0.81 -3.54
C ASP A 130 -38.37 -0.60 -3.43
N SER A 131 -38.34 -1.36 -4.52
CA SER A 131 -38.82 -2.75 -4.53
C SER A 131 -38.01 -3.67 -3.63
N LEU A 132 -36.71 -3.46 -3.58
CA LEU A 132 -35.80 -4.30 -2.78
C LEU A 132 -35.80 -3.94 -1.31
N LEU A 133 -35.75 -2.67 -0.96
CA LEU A 133 -35.58 -2.23 0.42
C LEU A 133 -36.90 -1.99 1.17
N GLY A 134 -38.03 -1.77 0.46
CA GLY A 134 -39.32 -1.50 1.08
C GLY A 134 -39.26 -0.31 2.04
N ASP A 135 -39.68 -0.50 3.28
CA ASP A 135 -39.73 0.58 4.30
C ASP A 135 -38.37 1.23 4.59
N SER A 136 -37.27 0.55 4.33
CA SER A 136 -35.93 1.10 4.51
C SER A 136 -35.45 1.95 3.33
N SER A 137 -36.21 2.00 2.23
CA SER A 137 -35.77 2.64 0.99
C SER A 137 -35.58 4.15 1.15
N GLU A 138 -36.50 4.85 1.78
CA GLU A 138 -36.43 6.31 1.92
C GLU A 138 -35.16 6.75 2.70
N ASN A 139 -34.85 6.05 3.79
CA ASN A 139 -33.64 6.31 4.56
C ASN A 139 -32.38 6.08 3.70
N PHE A 140 -32.33 4.98 2.96
CA PHE A 140 -31.21 4.65 2.09
C PHE A 140 -31.04 5.68 0.96
N LYS A 141 -32.14 6.03 0.28
CA LYS A 141 -32.14 7.01 -0.82
C LYS A 141 -31.61 8.37 -0.38
N SER A 142 -32.00 8.83 0.82
CA SER A 142 -31.54 10.12 1.35
C SER A 142 -30.03 10.15 1.62
N HIS A 143 -29.42 9.01 1.98
CA HIS A 143 -27.99 8.91 2.24
C HIS A 143 -27.14 8.73 0.97
N TYR A 144 -27.70 8.10 -0.08
CA TYR A 144 -26.96 7.74 -1.29
C TYR A 144 -27.38 8.52 -2.54
N GLU A 145 -28.08 9.67 -2.36
CA GLU A 145 -28.50 10.59 -3.43
C GLU A 145 -29.25 9.88 -4.58
N ILE A 146 -30.20 9.02 -4.22
CA ILE A 146 -31.03 8.31 -5.20
C ILE A 146 -32.27 9.12 -5.49
N HIS A 147 -32.52 9.41 -6.80
CA HIS A 147 -33.61 10.22 -7.29
C HIS A 147 -34.25 9.58 -8.53
N PRO A 148 -35.53 9.92 -8.86
CA PRO A 148 -36.25 9.31 -9.98
C PRO A 148 -35.57 9.42 -11.34
N PHE A 149 -34.78 10.49 -11.56
CA PHE A 149 -34.08 10.73 -12.83
C PHE A 149 -32.65 10.22 -12.83
N GLY A 150 -32.19 9.65 -11.71
CA GLY A 150 -30.80 9.28 -11.53
C GLY A 150 -29.84 10.48 -11.48
N ASN A 151 -28.55 10.20 -11.39
CA ASN A 151 -27.49 11.19 -11.39
C ASN A 151 -26.47 10.98 -12.52
N TRP A 152 -26.62 9.90 -13.30
CA TRP A 152 -25.78 9.54 -14.43
C TRP A 152 -26.57 8.71 -15.45
N GLU A 153 -26.78 9.24 -16.67
CA GLU A 153 -27.46 8.57 -17.81
C GLU A 153 -28.82 7.92 -17.47
N GLY A 154 -29.60 8.57 -16.62
CA GLY A 154 -30.92 8.06 -16.19
C GLY A 154 -30.86 6.94 -15.15
N LYS A 155 -29.66 6.62 -14.64
CA LYS A 155 -29.35 5.68 -13.56
C LYS A 155 -28.73 6.42 -12.39
N THR A 156 -28.55 5.72 -11.28
CA THR A 156 -27.88 6.27 -10.09
C THR A 156 -26.60 5.55 -9.83
N ILE A 157 -25.49 6.29 -9.80
CA ILE A 157 -24.25 5.92 -9.14
C ILE A 157 -24.41 6.28 -7.68
N LEU A 158 -24.30 5.27 -6.80
CA LEU A 158 -24.40 5.50 -5.35
C LEU A 158 -23.24 6.37 -4.87
N ASN A 159 -23.55 7.40 -4.09
CA ASN A 159 -22.54 8.27 -3.50
C ASN A 159 -23.08 8.90 -2.21
N ARG A 160 -22.19 9.40 -1.37
CA ARG A 160 -22.54 10.11 -0.12
C ARG A 160 -22.09 11.57 -0.15
N THR A 161 -22.02 12.20 -1.32
CA THR A 161 -21.47 13.55 -1.48
C THR A 161 -22.26 14.59 -0.67
N ALA A 162 -23.59 14.47 -0.59
CA ALA A 162 -24.43 15.32 0.26
C ALA A 162 -24.30 15.00 1.76
N ASN A 163 -24.03 13.74 2.10
CA ASN A 163 -23.92 13.25 3.49
C ASN A 163 -22.57 12.52 3.72
N PRO A 164 -21.44 13.23 3.62
CA PRO A 164 -20.11 12.60 3.64
C PRO A 164 -19.69 12.09 5.02
N THR A 165 -20.33 12.55 6.08
CA THR A 165 -20.05 12.13 7.45
C THR A 165 -20.77 10.83 7.77
N LEU A 166 -20.09 9.92 8.45
CA LEU A 166 -20.74 8.72 8.99
C LEU A 166 -21.75 9.14 10.07
N GLY A 167 -22.90 8.46 10.07
CA GLY A 167 -23.94 8.61 11.09
C GLY A 167 -23.57 7.98 12.43
N THR A 168 -24.54 7.85 13.31
CA THR A 168 -24.41 7.05 14.54
C THR A 168 -24.17 5.58 14.21
N SER A 169 -23.72 4.82 15.19
CA SER A 169 -23.47 3.38 15.00
C SER A 169 -24.75 2.64 14.57
N GLU A 170 -25.88 3.01 15.12
CA GLU A 170 -27.20 2.44 14.80
C GLU A 170 -27.61 2.76 13.35
N GLU A 171 -27.46 4.01 12.92
CA GLU A 171 -27.76 4.43 11.54
C GLU A 171 -26.87 3.71 10.52
N GLU A 172 -25.55 3.63 10.78
CA GLU A 172 -24.64 2.92 9.86
C GLU A 172 -24.89 1.41 9.85
N GLN A 173 -25.36 0.80 10.94
CA GLN A 173 -25.77 -0.61 10.96
C GLN A 173 -27.02 -0.86 10.11
N GLU A 174 -28.01 0.04 10.15
CA GLU A 174 -29.20 -0.05 9.28
C GLU A 174 -28.81 0.11 7.81
N LEU A 175 -27.98 1.09 7.48
CA LEU A 175 -27.46 1.27 6.13
C LEU A 175 -26.62 0.06 5.66
N THR A 176 -25.87 -0.58 6.56
CA THR A 176 -25.12 -1.80 6.24
C THR A 176 -26.05 -2.94 5.83
N LYS A 177 -27.14 -3.17 6.58
CA LYS A 177 -28.14 -4.20 6.20
C LYS A 177 -28.74 -3.95 4.82
N ALA A 178 -29.02 -2.68 4.51
CA ALA A 178 -29.53 -2.31 3.19
C ALA A 178 -28.47 -2.52 2.10
N ARG A 179 -27.20 -2.12 2.34
CA ARG A 179 -26.09 -2.36 1.43
C ARG A 179 -25.86 -3.87 1.16
N ASP A 180 -25.87 -4.69 2.19
CA ASP A 180 -25.70 -6.14 2.08
C ASP A 180 -26.79 -6.77 1.21
N LYS A 181 -28.05 -6.34 1.39
CA LYS A 181 -29.17 -6.81 0.57
C LYS A 181 -29.01 -6.44 -0.90
N LEU A 182 -28.62 -5.19 -1.18
CA LEU A 182 -28.37 -4.74 -2.55
C LEU A 182 -27.14 -5.41 -3.16
N LEU A 183 -26.08 -5.62 -2.38
CA LEU A 183 -24.89 -6.33 -2.83
C LEU A 183 -25.21 -7.76 -3.24
N GLN A 184 -26.04 -8.47 -2.46
CA GLN A 184 -26.50 -9.82 -2.83
C GLN A 184 -27.22 -9.82 -4.17
N VAL A 185 -28.14 -8.89 -4.40
CA VAL A 185 -28.87 -8.77 -5.68
C VAL A 185 -27.92 -8.39 -6.82
N ARG A 186 -26.97 -7.48 -6.57
CA ARG A 186 -25.95 -7.12 -7.57
C ARG A 186 -25.09 -8.30 -7.98
N ASN A 187 -24.75 -9.17 -7.05
CA ASN A 187 -23.93 -10.35 -7.30
C ASN A 187 -24.58 -11.37 -8.27
N ASP A 188 -25.90 -11.33 -8.44
CA ASP A 188 -26.64 -12.11 -9.42
C ASP A 188 -26.62 -11.51 -10.84
N ARG A 189 -26.13 -10.27 -11.00
CA ARG A 189 -25.93 -9.64 -12.31
C ARG A 189 -24.77 -10.27 -13.05
N ILE A 190 -24.69 -10.06 -14.37
CA ILE A 190 -23.51 -10.45 -15.16
C ILE A 190 -22.33 -9.58 -14.76
N TRP A 191 -21.29 -10.24 -14.25
CA TRP A 191 -20.07 -9.56 -13.76
C TRP A 191 -19.26 -8.95 -14.91
N PRO A 192 -18.55 -7.84 -14.65
CA PRO A 192 -17.48 -7.38 -15.52
C PRO A 192 -16.41 -8.45 -15.71
N LEU A 193 -15.67 -8.34 -16.83
CA LEU A 193 -14.55 -9.25 -17.07
C LEU A 193 -13.54 -9.17 -15.93
N TRP A 194 -13.21 -10.32 -15.36
CA TRP A 194 -12.18 -10.47 -14.36
C TRP A 194 -10.83 -10.77 -15.01
N ASP A 195 -9.86 -9.84 -14.88
CA ASP A 195 -8.50 -10.08 -15.29
C ASP A 195 -7.76 -10.81 -14.16
N ASP A 196 -7.83 -12.13 -14.17
CA ASP A 196 -7.31 -13.04 -13.15
C ASP A 196 -5.77 -13.23 -13.22
N LYS A 197 -5.07 -12.47 -14.04
CA LYS A 197 -3.61 -12.46 -14.02
C LYS A 197 -3.08 -11.97 -12.69
N VAL A 198 -2.10 -12.68 -12.15
CA VAL A 198 -1.29 -12.22 -11.01
C VAL A 198 -0.07 -11.51 -11.58
N LEU A 199 0.09 -10.22 -11.28
CA LEU A 199 1.26 -9.42 -11.62
C LEU A 199 2.12 -9.22 -10.38
N ALA A 200 3.43 -9.49 -10.48
CA ALA A 200 4.33 -9.46 -9.32
C ALA A 200 4.43 -8.06 -8.71
N ASP A 201 4.57 -7.03 -9.53
CA ASP A 201 4.67 -5.63 -9.08
C ASP A 201 3.42 -5.15 -8.34
N TRP A 202 2.21 -5.43 -8.86
CA TRP A 202 0.97 -5.00 -8.23
C TRP A 202 0.66 -5.77 -6.95
N ASN A 203 1.04 -7.05 -6.91
CA ASN A 203 0.97 -7.82 -5.67
C ASN A 203 1.97 -7.29 -4.64
N GLY A 204 3.17 -6.87 -5.03
CA GLY A 204 4.11 -6.19 -4.14
C GLY A 204 3.51 -4.95 -3.47
N LEU A 205 2.76 -4.13 -4.22
CA LEU A 205 2.03 -2.97 -3.66
C LEU A 205 0.94 -3.41 -2.67
N MET A 206 0.13 -4.42 -3.01
CA MET A 206 -0.94 -4.89 -2.14
C MET A 206 -0.39 -5.56 -0.87
N ILE A 207 0.69 -6.34 -0.96
CA ILE A 207 1.38 -6.93 0.20
C ILE A 207 1.86 -5.83 1.15
N THR A 208 2.48 -4.78 0.62
CA THR A 208 2.92 -3.62 1.41
C THR A 208 1.75 -2.96 2.13
N ALA A 209 0.65 -2.70 1.43
CA ALA A 209 -0.55 -2.07 1.97
C ALA A 209 -1.21 -2.91 3.07
N LEU A 210 -1.39 -4.22 2.83
CA LEU A 210 -1.99 -5.14 3.80
C LEU A 210 -1.11 -5.33 5.04
N THR A 211 0.21 -5.39 4.88
CA THR A 211 1.16 -5.50 6.01
C THR A 211 1.05 -4.28 6.92
N LYS A 212 1.09 -3.07 6.36
CA LYS A 212 0.95 -1.83 7.12
C LYS A 212 -0.43 -1.73 7.78
N ALA A 213 -1.50 -1.93 7.02
CA ALA A 213 -2.85 -1.84 7.55
C ALA A 213 -3.09 -2.90 8.65
N GLY A 214 -2.68 -4.15 8.43
CA GLY A 214 -2.85 -5.25 9.38
C GLY A 214 -2.23 -4.96 10.74
N THR A 215 -1.03 -4.41 10.77
CA THR A 215 -0.37 -4.06 12.04
C THR A 215 -0.89 -2.77 12.67
N VAL A 216 -1.25 -1.76 11.87
CA VAL A 216 -1.79 -0.49 12.37
C VAL A 216 -3.18 -0.67 12.99
N PHE A 217 -4.02 -1.50 12.39
CA PHE A 217 -5.40 -1.77 12.85
C PHE A 217 -5.52 -2.97 13.78
N ASP A 218 -4.40 -3.66 14.08
CA ASP A 218 -4.36 -4.90 14.85
C ASP A 218 -5.29 -5.99 14.26
N GLU A 219 -5.18 -6.18 12.92
CA GLU A 219 -5.95 -7.15 12.16
C GLU A 219 -5.02 -8.25 11.62
N PRO A 220 -4.76 -9.31 12.40
CA PRO A 220 -3.81 -10.35 12.01
C PRO A 220 -4.18 -11.08 10.72
N GLU A 221 -5.46 -11.18 10.38
CA GLU A 221 -5.92 -11.80 9.12
C GLU A 221 -5.41 -11.05 7.88
N TRP A 222 -5.26 -9.72 7.96
CA TRP A 222 -4.71 -8.94 6.85
C TRP A 222 -3.22 -9.16 6.68
N LEU A 223 -2.51 -9.30 7.79
CA LEU A 223 -1.08 -9.64 7.76
C LEU A 223 -0.85 -11.05 7.19
N GLU A 224 -1.68 -12.02 7.60
CA GLU A 224 -1.62 -13.38 7.04
C GLU A 224 -1.96 -13.40 5.53
N ALA A 225 -2.90 -12.58 5.07
CA ALA A 225 -3.19 -12.39 3.66
C ALA A 225 -1.97 -11.83 2.88
N ALA A 226 -1.27 -10.84 3.46
CA ALA A 226 -0.04 -10.31 2.89
C ALA A 226 1.06 -11.39 2.78
N LYS A 227 1.27 -12.17 3.84
CA LYS A 227 2.23 -13.29 3.86
C LYS A 227 1.86 -14.36 2.82
N SER A 228 0.58 -14.69 2.69
CA SER A 228 0.09 -15.65 1.70
C SER A 228 0.40 -15.18 0.28
N ALA A 229 0.09 -13.92 -0.05
CA ALA A 229 0.38 -13.35 -1.36
C ALA A 229 1.90 -13.29 -1.64
N TYR A 230 2.69 -12.92 -0.64
CA TYR A 230 4.15 -12.95 -0.73
C TYR A 230 4.68 -14.37 -1.02
N GLN A 231 4.19 -15.36 -0.28
CA GLN A 231 4.57 -16.75 -0.47
C GLN A 231 4.17 -17.27 -1.87
N PHE A 232 2.98 -16.90 -2.35
CA PHE A 232 2.54 -17.25 -3.72
C PHE A 232 3.56 -16.76 -4.75
N VAL A 233 3.95 -15.48 -4.69
CA VAL A 233 4.92 -14.91 -5.65
C VAL A 233 6.27 -15.60 -5.52
N CYS A 234 6.79 -15.81 -4.31
CA CYS A 234 8.09 -16.44 -4.08
C CYS A 234 8.14 -17.91 -4.52
N THR A 235 7.00 -18.64 -4.49
CA THR A 235 6.99 -20.07 -4.80
C THR A 235 6.49 -20.39 -6.20
N LEU A 236 5.57 -19.61 -6.75
CA LEU A 236 4.90 -19.92 -8.02
C LEU A 236 5.30 -18.96 -9.16
N MET A 237 5.88 -17.81 -8.86
CA MET A 237 6.30 -16.84 -9.87
C MET A 237 7.83 -16.77 -10.05
N VAL A 238 8.58 -17.65 -9.40
CA VAL A 238 10.04 -17.79 -9.56
C VAL A 238 10.37 -19.02 -10.38
N ASP A 239 11.15 -18.85 -11.44
CA ASP A 239 11.71 -19.94 -12.25
C ASP A 239 13.22 -19.81 -12.32
N GLN A 240 13.96 -20.90 -12.08
CA GLN A 240 15.43 -20.95 -12.01
C GLN A 240 16.05 -19.84 -11.14
N GLY A 241 15.36 -19.45 -10.06
CA GLY A 241 15.81 -18.41 -9.13
C GLY A 241 15.48 -16.98 -9.57
N HIS A 242 14.86 -16.77 -10.73
CA HIS A 242 14.47 -15.47 -11.25
C HIS A 242 12.97 -15.25 -11.18
N LEU A 243 12.57 -14.03 -10.81
CA LEU A 243 11.18 -13.62 -10.77
C LEU A 243 10.61 -13.47 -12.19
N ASN A 244 9.34 -13.82 -12.35
CA ASN A 244 8.56 -13.59 -13.56
C ASN A 244 7.49 -12.52 -13.31
N HIS A 245 7.16 -11.76 -14.37
CA HIS A 245 6.19 -10.67 -14.29
C HIS A 245 4.77 -11.17 -14.07
N THR A 246 4.34 -12.20 -14.79
CA THR A 246 2.93 -12.64 -14.83
C THR A 246 2.79 -14.13 -14.55
N TRP A 247 1.80 -14.44 -13.70
CA TRP A 247 1.29 -15.80 -13.53
C TRP A 247 -0.21 -15.85 -13.84
N ARG A 248 -0.64 -16.88 -14.57
CA ARG A 248 -2.06 -17.18 -14.80
C ARG A 248 -2.25 -18.67 -15.06
N GLU A 249 -3.19 -19.32 -14.37
CA GLU A 249 -3.56 -20.73 -14.58
C GLU A 249 -2.35 -21.68 -14.62
N GLY A 250 -1.40 -21.52 -13.68
CA GLY A 250 -0.18 -22.34 -13.60
C GLY A 250 0.89 -22.02 -14.64
N ARG A 251 0.75 -20.92 -15.39
CA ARG A 251 1.69 -20.52 -16.45
C ARG A 251 2.38 -19.21 -16.10
N LEU A 252 3.70 -19.25 -16.14
CA LEU A 252 4.55 -18.06 -16.07
C LEU A 252 4.69 -17.42 -17.45
N ARG A 253 4.69 -16.09 -17.50
CA ARG A 253 4.97 -15.32 -18.70
C ARG A 253 5.78 -14.09 -18.36
N TYR A 254 6.68 -13.76 -19.29
CA TYR A 254 7.56 -12.60 -19.26
C TYR A 254 8.50 -12.58 -18.06
N THR A 255 9.77 -12.45 -18.35
CA THR A 255 10.79 -12.16 -17.32
C THR A 255 10.40 -10.88 -16.58
N ALA A 256 10.63 -10.85 -15.29
CA ALA A 256 10.35 -9.68 -14.45
C ALA A 256 11.05 -8.44 -15.02
N ILE A 257 10.35 -7.32 -14.92
CA ILE A 257 10.92 -5.99 -15.14
C ILE A 257 11.39 -5.40 -13.81
N LEU A 258 12.03 -4.25 -13.85
CA LEU A 258 12.54 -3.58 -12.64
C LEU A 258 11.43 -3.36 -11.60
N ASP A 259 10.23 -2.98 -12.04
CA ASP A 259 9.11 -2.64 -11.17
C ASP A 259 8.66 -3.85 -10.32
N ASP A 260 8.72 -5.07 -10.89
CA ASP A 260 8.43 -6.32 -10.17
C ASP A 260 9.40 -6.53 -9.01
N TYR A 261 10.71 -6.47 -9.30
CA TYR A 261 11.73 -6.60 -8.26
C TYR A 261 11.64 -5.49 -7.22
N ALA A 262 11.44 -4.25 -7.66
CA ALA A 262 11.38 -3.09 -6.77
C ALA A 262 10.21 -3.18 -5.79
N ASN A 263 9.00 -3.47 -6.28
CA ASN A 263 7.81 -3.53 -5.44
C ASN A 263 7.81 -4.79 -4.55
N MET A 264 8.28 -5.94 -5.05
CA MET A 264 8.41 -7.15 -4.23
C MET A 264 9.51 -7.02 -3.17
N THR A 265 10.62 -6.34 -3.48
CA THR A 265 11.65 -6.03 -2.48
C THR A 265 11.12 -5.08 -1.41
N MET A 266 10.35 -4.06 -1.79
CA MET A 266 9.70 -3.17 -0.83
C MET A 266 8.71 -3.93 0.06
N ALA A 267 7.93 -4.86 -0.51
CA ALA A 267 7.03 -5.73 0.24
C ALA A 267 7.80 -6.60 1.26
N ALA A 268 8.92 -7.19 0.84
CA ALA A 268 9.78 -7.97 1.74
C ALA A 268 10.33 -7.11 2.90
N ILE A 269 10.87 -5.91 2.60
CA ILE A 269 11.34 -4.99 3.65
C ILE A 269 10.20 -4.62 4.60
N THR A 270 9.01 -4.33 4.06
CA THR A 270 7.85 -3.99 4.89
C THR A 270 7.43 -5.15 5.79
N LEU A 271 7.39 -6.37 5.27
CA LEU A 271 7.13 -7.57 6.09
C LEU A 271 8.18 -7.73 7.19
N TYR A 272 9.47 -7.54 6.89
CA TYR A 272 10.53 -7.56 7.90
C TYR A 272 10.31 -6.51 8.98
N GLU A 273 10.08 -5.25 8.60
CA GLU A 273 9.88 -4.14 9.55
C GLU A 273 8.68 -4.37 10.48
N HIS A 274 7.65 -5.10 10.02
CA HIS A 274 6.42 -5.33 10.76
C HIS A 274 6.36 -6.67 11.51
N THR A 275 7.19 -7.65 11.13
CA THR A 275 7.19 -8.98 11.77
C THR A 275 8.48 -9.30 12.54
N GLY A 276 9.58 -8.62 12.22
CA GLY A 276 10.91 -8.95 12.72
C GLY A 276 11.55 -10.22 12.12
N ASP A 277 10.86 -10.89 11.18
CA ASP A 277 11.35 -12.11 10.54
C ASP A 277 12.43 -11.78 9.50
N THR A 278 13.66 -12.14 9.81
CA THR A 278 14.84 -11.82 8.99
C THR A 278 14.84 -12.51 7.63
N THR A 279 14.05 -13.57 7.43
CA THR A 279 13.96 -14.25 6.12
C THR A 279 13.46 -13.31 5.02
N TYR A 280 12.60 -12.35 5.36
CA TYR A 280 12.16 -11.31 4.44
C TYR A 280 13.27 -10.32 4.08
N LEU A 281 14.11 -9.93 5.06
CA LEU A 281 15.24 -9.05 4.79
C LEU A 281 16.31 -9.77 3.92
N ASP A 282 16.59 -11.04 4.19
CA ASP A 282 17.50 -11.85 3.38
C ASP A 282 17.03 -11.96 1.93
N GLN A 283 15.72 -12.17 1.72
CA GLN A 283 15.15 -12.20 0.38
C GLN A 283 15.20 -10.82 -0.32
N ALA A 284 14.98 -9.74 0.41
CA ALA A 284 15.11 -8.37 -0.13
C ALA A 284 16.54 -8.10 -0.61
N VAL A 285 17.55 -8.49 0.19
CA VAL A 285 18.98 -8.40 -0.18
C VAL A 285 19.30 -9.25 -1.41
N ALA A 286 18.76 -10.47 -1.48
CA ALA A 286 18.96 -11.35 -2.64
C ALA A 286 18.38 -10.73 -3.93
N TRP A 287 17.17 -10.16 -3.88
CA TRP A 287 16.56 -9.50 -5.04
C TRP A 287 17.29 -8.24 -5.46
N VAL A 288 17.80 -7.43 -4.51
CA VAL A 288 18.63 -6.26 -4.86
C VAL A 288 19.95 -6.72 -5.51
N THR A 289 20.54 -7.82 -5.06
CA THR A 289 21.72 -8.38 -5.72
C THR A 289 21.42 -8.76 -7.18
N GLN A 290 20.30 -9.45 -7.43
CA GLN A 290 19.87 -9.81 -8.79
C GLN A 290 19.61 -8.57 -9.66
N THR A 291 18.97 -7.52 -9.10
CA THR A 291 18.74 -6.27 -9.86
C THR A 291 20.04 -5.53 -10.13
N ASN A 292 20.99 -5.55 -9.23
CA ASN A 292 22.33 -4.98 -9.44
C ASN A 292 23.09 -5.69 -10.56
N GLU A 293 22.98 -7.02 -10.67
CA GLU A 293 23.63 -7.81 -11.72
C GLU A 293 22.94 -7.68 -13.08
N GLY A 294 21.59 -7.64 -13.09
CA GLY A 294 20.81 -7.72 -14.33
C GLY A 294 20.33 -6.40 -14.89
N TYR A 295 20.14 -5.37 -14.06
CA TYR A 295 19.44 -4.13 -14.44
C TYR A 295 20.28 -2.86 -14.23
N TRP A 296 21.32 -2.87 -13.43
CA TRP A 296 22.13 -1.70 -13.13
C TRP A 296 22.94 -1.23 -14.35
N ASP A 297 23.07 0.09 -14.51
CA ASP A 297 23.94 0.71 -15.50
C ASP A 297 25.26 1.14 -14.82
N ASP A 298 26.32 0.37 -15.06
CA ASP A 298 27.65 0.63 -14.46
C ASP A 298 28.31 1.92 -14.99
N GLU A 299 27.92 2.42 -16.16
CA GLU A 299 28.50 3.63 -16.74
C GLU A 299 27.88 4.90 -16.20
N ASN A 300 26.52 4.93 -16.10
CA ASN A 300 25.79 6.16 -15.82
C ASN A 300 25.01 6.11 -14.51
N GLY A 301 24.93 4.95 -13.87
CA GLY A 301 24.06 4.72 -12.69
C GLY A 301 22.57 4.55 -13.05
N GLY A 302 21.77 4.20 -12.05
CA GLY A 302 20.34 3.91 -12.21
C GLY A 302 20.07 2.57 -12.87
N TYR A 303 18.83 2.12 -12.80
CA TYR A 303 18.41 0.82 -13.30
C TYR A 303 17.66 0.92 -14.62
N PHE A 304 17.98 0.04 -15.55
CA PHE A 304 17.17 -0.17 -16.74
C PHE A 304 15.85 -0.86 -16.38
N LEU A 305 14.80 -0.59 -17.15
CA LEU A 305 13.49 -1.23 -16.97
C LEU A 305 13.54 -2.75 -17.21
N THR A 306 14.33 -3.20 -18.19
CA THR A 306 14.43 -4.58 -18.62
C THR A 306 15.81 -5.17 -18.31
N ALA A 307 15.85 -6.48 -18.07
CA ALA A 307 17.08 -7.22 -17.80
C ALA A 307 18.11 -7.10 -18.94
N ALA A 308 19.38 -7.23 -18.62
CA ALA A 308 20.46 -7.27 -19.63
C ALA A 308 20.32 -8.47 -20.58
N SER A 309 19.68 -9.55 -20.11
CA SER A 309 19.38 -10.75 -20.90
C SER A 309 18.16 -10.64 -21.81
N ALA A 310 17.39 -9.54 -21.74
CA ALA A 310 16.20 -9.36 -22.57
C ALA A 310 16.61 -9.20 -24.05
N THR A 311 16.08 -10.05 -24.91
CA THR A 311 16.39 -10.09 -26.36
C THR A 311 15.26 -9.58 -27.23
N ASP A 312 14.13 -9.25 -26.63
CA ASP A 312 12.88 -8.81 -27.26
C ASP A 312 12.71 -7.29 -27.27
N VAL A 313 13.69 -6.55 -26.76
CA VAL A 313 13.68 -5.09 -26.73
C VAL A 313 14.75 -4.51 -27.66
N ILE A 314 14.39 -3.44 -28.40
CA ILE A 314 15.31 -2.73 -29.29
C ILE A 314 16.32 -1.91 -28.46
N THR A 315 15.86 -1.28 -27.38
CA THR A 315 16.68 -0.43 -26.51
C THR A 315 16.19 -0.56 -25.07
N ARG A 316 17.14 -0.73 -24.16
CA ARG A 316 16.83 -0.71 -22.73
C ARG A 316 16.65 0.75 -22.28
N SER A 317 15.52 1.05 -21.70
CA SER A 317 15.20 2.39 -21.18
C SER A 317 15.35 2.44 -19.66
N LYS A 318 15.62 3.64 -19.13
CA LYS A 318 15.49 3.95 -17.70
C LYS A 318 14.39 4.97 -17.53
N THR A 319 13.42 4.68 -16.69
CA THR A 319 12.35 5.61 -16.31
C THR A 319 12.39 5.92 -14.83
N VAL A 320 12.09 7.16 -14.47
CA VAL A 320 11.96 7.64 -13.10
C VAL A 320 10.64 8.38 -12.89
N THR A 321 9.90 8.56 -14.00
CA THR A 321 8.60 9.22 -13.96
C THR A 321 7.55 8.25 -13.44
N ASP A 322 6.91 8.62 -12.34
CA ASP A 322 5.75 7.91 -11.81
C ASP A 322 4.58 8.05 -12.76
N ASN A 323 3.82 6.98 -12.90
CA ASN A 323 2.60 6.93 -13.67
C ASN A 323 1.42 6.59 -12.73
N ALA A 324 0.49 5.75 -13.15
CA ALA A 324 -0.54 5.21 -12.25
C ALA A 324 0.09 4.35 -11.13
N THR A 325 1.24 3.75 -11.39
CA THR A 325 2.07 3.05 -10.40
C THR A 325 3.39 3.80 -10.15
N PRO A 326 4.03 3.59 -8.99
CA PRO A 326 5.38 4.05 -8.72
C PRO A 326 6.37 3.57 -9.77
N SER A 327 7.32 4.41 -10.19
CA SER A 327 8.39 3.99 -11.08
C SER A 327 9.38 3.05 -10.37
N GLY A 328 9.88 2.03 -11.09
CA GLY A 328 10.84 1.07 -10.53
C GLY A 328 12.09 1.75 -9.97
N ASN A 329 12.66 2.76 -10.65
CA ASN A 329 13.78 3.53 -10.10
C ASN A 329 13.38 4.34 -8.86
N GLY A 330 12.17 4.91 -8.81
CA GLY A 330 11.68 5.60 -7.63
C GLY A 330 11.55 4.66 -6.43
N THR A 331 10.98 3.47 -6.64
CA THR A 331 10.86 2.44 -5.59
C THR A 331 12.25 1.91 -5.17
N MET A 332 13.16 1.63 -6.13
CA MET A 332 14.54 1.19 -5.81
C MET A 332 15.30 2.23 -4.98
N MET A 333 15.11 3.51 -5.22
CA MET A 333 15.70 4.57 -4.38
C MET A 333 15.25 4.44 -2.91
N ASN A 334 13.96 4.16 -2.66
CA ASN A 334 13.44 3.91 -1.31
C ASN A 334 13.97 2.59 -0.73
N VAL A 335 14.07 1.54 -1.54
CA VAL A 335 14.66 0.24 -1.17
C VAL A 335 16.10 0.40 -0.72
N LEU A 336 16.93 1.08 -1.51
CA LEU A 336 18.36 1.28 -1.20
C LEU A 336 18.54 2.12 0.06
N ALA A 337 17.76 3.20 0.25
CA ALA A 337 17.78 4.01 1.46
C ALA A 337 17.42 3.20 2.72
N ARG A 338 16.40 2.33 2.62
CA ARG A 338 15.99 1.45 3.73
C ARG A 338 17.06 0.40 4.02
N LEU A 339 17.56 -0.31 3.01
CA LEU A 339 18.60 -1.34 3.20
C LEU A 339 19.89 -0.77 3.77
N PHE A 340 20.30 0.43 3.34
CA PHE A 340 21.42 1.13 3.97
C PHE A 340 21.18 1.35 5.47
N THR A 341 20.00 1.84 5.84
CA THR A 341 19.65 2.12 7.23
C THR A 341 19.50 0.84 8.07
N LEU A 342 18.99 -0.24 7.46
CA LEU A 342 18.77 -1.53 8.12
C LEU A 342 20.06 -2.32 8.33
N THR A 343 20.97 -2.29 7.35
CA THR A 343 22.16 -3.18 7.33
C THR A 343 23.49 -2.47 7.56
N GLY A 344 23.55 -1.15 7.33
CA GLY A 344 24.80 -0.39 7.35
C GLY A 344 25.69 -0.57 6.11
N ASN A 345 25.29 -1.40 5.13
CA ASN A 345 26.07 -1.63 3.92
C ASN A 345 26.09 -0.37 3.04
N THR A 346 27.28 0.22 2.89
CA THR A 346 27.51 1.48 2.15
C THR A 346 27.27 1.35 0.65
N ASP A 347 27.36 0.15 0.06
CA ASP A 347 27.10 -0.04 -1.37
C ASP A 347 25.68 0.40 -1.77
N TYR A 348 24.70 0.24 -0.87
CA TYR A 348 23.34 0.72 -1.09
C TYR A 348 23.29 2.25 -1.16
N ARG A 349 24.02 2.92 -0.29
CA ARG A 349 24.11 4.38 -0.29
C ARG A 349 24.81 4.89 -1.53
N ASP A 350 25.93 4.27 -1.92
CA ASP A 350 26.71 4.68 -3.10
C ASP A 350 25.85 4.59 -4.37
N ARG A 351 25.05 3.52 -4.51
CA ARG A 351 24.10 3.38 -5.62
C ARG A 351 22.98 4.41 -5.55
N ALA A 352 22.43 4.68 -4.38
CA ALA A 352 21.42 5.71 -4.19
C ALA A 352 21.96 7.11 -4.54
N ASP A 353 23.19 7.42 -4.16
CA ASP A 353 23.87 8.68 -4.52
C ASP A 353 24.12 8.78 -6.03
N ALA A 354 24.47 7.67 -6.71
CA ALA A 354 24.59 7.63 -8.17
C ALA A 354 23.25 7.87 -8.88
N MET A 355 22.16 7.28 -8.36
CA MET A 355 20.79 7.54 -8.85
C MET A 355 20.38 8.99 -8.64
N ASN A 356 20.70 9.56 -7.48
CA ASN A 356 20.46 10.98 -7.20
C ASN A 356 21.17 11.87 -8.23
N LYS A 357 22.44 11.60 -8.50
CA LYS A 357 23.22 12.34 -9.50
C LYS A 357 22.63 12.24 -10.90
N LEU A 358 22.14 11.07 -11.30
CA LEU A 358 21.56 10.83 -12.63
C LEU A 358 20.21 11.52 -12.81
N PHE A 359 19.31 11.40 -11.83
CA PHE A 359 17.90 11.79 -11.97
C PHE A 359 17.59 13.17 -11.38
N SER A 360 18.49 13.77 -10.59
CA SER A 360 18.27 15.14 -10.10
C SER A 360 18.28 16.14 -11.25
N SER A 361 17.33 17.09 -11.22
CA SER A 361 17.23 18.16 -12.18
C SER A 361 17.08 19.49 -11.45
N PRO A 362 17.71 20.59 -11.91
CA PRO A 362 17.42 21.91 -11.39
C PRO A 362 16.05 22.43 -11.82
N GLU A 363 15.39 21.79 -12.79
CA GLU A 363 14.08 22.17 -13.30
C GLU A 363 12.98 21.51 -12.44
N ILE A 364 12.30 22.31 -11.62
CA ILE A 364 11.24 21.84 -10.72
C ILE A 364 10.13 21.08 -11.47
N ASP A 365 9.78 21.51 -12.68
CA ASP A 365 8.71 20.89 -13.47
C ASP A 365 9.00 19.41 -13.79
N ARG A 366 10.27 19.02 -13.89
CA ARG A 366 10.66 17.62 -14.08
C ARG A 366 10.51 16.75 -12.84
N LEU A 367 10.47 17.36 -11.65
CA LEU A 367 10.35 16.65 -10.37
C LEU A 367 8.91 16.30 -10.03
N VAL A 368 7.92 16.95 -10.63
CA VAL A 368 6.49 16.72 -10.34
C VAL A 368 6.08 15.27 -10.64
N GLY A 369 6.64 14.67 -11.70
CA GLY A 369 6.40 13.26 -12.05
C GLY A 369 7.35 12.25 -11.38
N GLN A 370 8.10 12.64 -10.32
CA GLN A 370 9.12 11.82 -9.67
C GLN A 370 8.92 11.76 -8.16
N THR A 371 7.66 11.75 -7.73
CA THR A 371 7.31 11.87 -6.32
C THR A 371 7.84 10.73 -5.45
N VAL A 372 7.86 9.51 -5.99
CA VAL A 372 8.39 8.34 -5.28
C VAL A 372 9.92 8.41 -5.15
N MET A 373 10.62 8.88 -6.20
CA MET A 373 12.05 9.15 -6.14
C MET A 373 12.38 10.19 -5.06
N LEU A 374 11.61 11.30 -5.00
CA LEU A 374 11.78 12.34 -3.96
C LEU A 374 11.56 11.79 -2.54
N CYS A 375 10.63 10.85 -2.36
CA CYS A 375 10.45 10.17 -1.07
C CYS A 375 11.67 9.34 -0.68
N GLY A 376 12.34 8.70 -1.65
CA GLY A 376 13.58 7.96 -1.42
C GLY A 376 14.76 8.89 -1.06
N PHE A 377 14.88 10.04 -1.71
CA PHE A 377 15.88 11.05 -1.32
C PHE A 377 15.65 11.58 0.10
N GLU A 378 14.40 11.81 0.46
CA GLU A 378 14.06 12.21 1.83
C GLU A 378 14.47 11.13 2.84
N LEU A 379 14.21 9.84 2.56
CA LEU A 379 14.64 8.74 3.40
C LEU A 379 16.16 8.65 3.51
N LEU A 380 16.89 8.78 2.41
CA LEU A 380 18.35 8.73 2.43
C LEU A 380 18.97 9.84 3.29
N ALA A 381 18.33 11.02 3.32
CA ALA A 381 18.81 12.20 4.03
C ALA A 381 18.30 12.27 5.50
N LEU A 382 17.06 11.84 5.75
CA LEU A 382 16.31 12.16 6.97
C LEU A 382 15.57 10.94 7.55
N ALA A 383 16.01 9.71 7.27
CA ALA A 383 15.36 8.53 7.84
C ALA A 383 15.30 8.64 9.38
N THR A 384 14.13 8.35 9.91
CA THR A 384 13.92 8.15 11.35
C THR A 384 14.08 6.66 11.63
N GLN A 385 15.30 6.26 12.00
CA GLN A 385 15.57 4.89 12.40
C GLN A 385 15.01 4.65 13.80
N ILE A 386 14.16 3.64 13.94
CA ILE A 386 13.63 3.20 15.22
C ILE A 386 14.13 1.78 15.45
N VAL A 387 14.79 1.56 16.59
CA VAL A 387 15.29 0.23 16.98
C VAL A 387 14.57 -0.17 18.27
N VAL A 388 13.76 -1.22 18.20
CA VAL A 388 13.12 -1.81 19.37
C VAL A 388 13.89 -3.07 19.76
N VAL A 389 14.45 -3.11 20.98
CA VAL A 389 15.18 -4.24 21.52
C VAL A 389 14.36 -4.89 22.60
N GLY A 390 14.06 -6.18 22.42
CA GLY A 390 13.30 -6.99 23.37
C GLY A 390 12.91 -8.32 22.76
N GLU A 391 12.50 -9.28 23.60
CA GLU A 391 11.99 -10.56 23.11
C GLU A 391 10.64 -10.34 22.38
N PRO A 392 10.42 -11.01 21.23
CA PRO A 392 9.21 -10.77 20.41
C PRO A 392 7.90 -11.05 21.16
N ASP A 393 7.92 -12.00 22.10
CA ASP A 393 6.73 -12.38 22.88
C ASP A 393 6.55 -11.59 24.17
N ASP A 394 7.51 -10.76 24.54
CA ASP A 394 7.41 -9.91 25.72
C ASP A 394 6.29 -8.86 25.55
N PRO A 395 5.34 -8.73 26.49
CA PRO A 395 4.26 -7.75 26.43
C PRO A 395 4.75 -6.29 26.32
N ASP A 396 5.85 -5.93 26.98
CA ASP A 396 6.43 -4.59 26.92
C ASP A 396 7.02 -4.32 25.52
N THR A 397 7.66 -5.32 24.90
CA THR A 397 8.13 -5.26 23.51
C THR A 397 6.97 -5.03 22.54
N LYS A 398 5.90 -5.82 22.67
CA LYS A 398 4.69 -5.70 21.85
C LYS A 398 4.05 -4.31 21.99
N ALA A 399 4.00 -3.77 23.20
CA ALA A 399 3.44 -2.45 23.45
C ALA A 399 4.27 -1.32 22.80
N LEU A 400 5.61 -1.42 22.83
CA LEU A 400 6.50 -0.49 22.13
C LEU A 400 6.32 -0.59 20.62
N LEU A 401 6.30 -1.79 20.05
CA LEU A 401 6.08 -2.02 18.62
C LEU A 401 4.71 -1.48 18.16
N GLN A 402 3.65 -1.74 18.91
CA GLN A 402 2.31 -1.22 18.60
C GLN A 402 2.29 0.32 18.62
N THR A 403 3.02 0.94 19.55
CA THR A 403 3.18 2.40 19.58
C THR A 403 3.86 2.92 18.32
N VAL A 404 4.94 2.27 17.87
CA VAL A 404 5.63 2.63 16.63
C VAL A 404 4.70 2.47 15.43
N HIS A 405 3.99 1.34 15.31
CA HIS A 405 3.09 1.08 14.18
C HIS A 405 1.90 2.04 14.13
N THR A 406 1.41 2.49 15.27
CA THR A 406 0.23 3.38 15.31
C THR A 406 0.58 4.86 15.28
N THR A 407 1.85 5.24 15.25
CA THR A 407 2.29 6.64 15.17
C THR A 407 2.70 6.99 13.74
N SER A 408 2.18 8.11 13.20
CA SER A 408 2.50 8.56 11.84
C SER A 408 3.92 9.16 11.77
N VAL A 409 4.87 8.40 11.25
CA VAL A 409 6.24 8.82 10.95
C VAL A 409 6.61 8.36 9.55
N PRO A 410 6.32 9.15 8.48
CA PRO A 410 6.50 8.70 7.09
C PRO A 410 7.95 8.36 6.68
N THR A 411 8.94 8.85 7.43
CA THR A 411 10.36 8.54 7.23
C THR A 411 10.87 7.41 8.12
N GLN A 412 9.97 6.70 8.80
CA GLN A 412 10.30 5.60 9.69
C GLN A 412 10.95 4.43 8.97
N ILE A 413 11.98 3.87 9.62
CA ILE A 413 12.59 2.57 9.29
C ILE A 413 12.76 1.83 10.62
N LEU A 414 12.07 0.69 10.76
CA LEU A 414 11.99 -0.06 12.01
C LEU A 414 12.90 -1.29 11.99
N LEU A 415 13.75 -1.40 13.02
CA LEU A 415 14.47 -2.63 13.34
C LEU A 415 13.90 -3.24 14.61
N GLN A 416 13.58 -4.52 14.56
CA GLN A 416 13.24 -5.32 15.73
C GLN A 416 14.43 -6.24 16.05
N LEU A 417 14.93 -6.18 17.27
CA LEU A 417 16.12 -6.94 17.68
C LEU A 417 15.85 -7.71 18.97
N SER A 418 16.23 -8.99 18.95
CA SER A 418 16.39 -9.75 20.20
C SER A 418 17.55 -9.20 21.00
N PRO A 419 17.51 -9.25 22.35
CA PRO A 419 18.53 -8.67 23.23
C PRO A 419 19.95 -9.17 22.95
N ASP A 420 20.09 -10.41 22.51
CA ASP A 420 21.37 -11.10 22.25
C ASP A 420 21.69 -11.19 20.75
N ALA A 421 21.01 -10.42 19.88
CA ALA A 421 21.26 -10.43 18.45
C ALA A 421 22.72 -10.06 18.15
N PRO A 422 23.50 -10.93 17.46
CA PRO A 422 24.88 -10.64 17.12
C PRO A 422 24.92 -9.60 16.00
N LEU A 423 25.35 -8.38 16.30
CA LEU A 423 25.48 -7.31 15.31
C LEU A 423 26.97 -6.97 15.08
N PRO A 424 27.38 -6.77 13.81
CA PRO A 424 28.71 -6.26 13.50
C PRO A 424 28.95 -4.88 14.16
N PRO A 425 30.22 -4.52 14.46
CA PRO A 425 30.54 -3.23 15.10
C PRO A 425 30.11 -2.00 14.31
N ASP A 426 30.04 -2.11 13.00
CA ASP A 426 29.61 -1.08 12.04
C ASP A 426 28.09 -1.06 11.77
N HIS A 427 27.35 -2.02 12.33
CA HIS A 427 25.90 -2.08 12.17
C HIS A 427 25.20 -0.87 12.86
N PRO A 428 24.22 -0.19 12.23
CA PRO A 428 23.57 1.01 12.76
C PRO A 428 22.91 0.85 14.13
N ALA A 429 22.55 -0.39 14.49
CA ALA A 429 21.96 -0.70 15.79
C ALA A 429 22.98 -1.26 16.81
N HIS A 430 24.28 -1.32 16.46
CA HIS A 430 25.30 -1.85 17.38
C HIS A 430 25.32 -1.07 18.71
N GLY A 431 25.46 -1.79 19.81
CA GLY A 431 25.47 -1.21 21.17
C GLY A 431 24.10 -0.84 21.74
N LYS A 432 22.99 -1.05 21.01
CA LYS A 432 21.64 -0.91 21.55
C LYS A 432 21.21 -2.22 22.22
N GLY A 433 20.60 -2.13 23.40
CA GLY A 433 20.23 -3.30 24.21
C GLY A 433 19.06 -3.00 25.14
N LEU A 434 18.74 -3.92 26.03
CA LEU A 434 17.80 -3.69 27.12
C LEU A 434 18.27 -2.57 28.05
N ILE A 435 17.37 -1.81 28.61
CA ILE A 435 17.65 -0.80 29.64
C ILE A 435 17.11 -1.27 30.99
N ASP A 436 17.99 -1.45 31.95
CA ASP A 436 17.67 -2.02 33.27
C ASP A 436 16.94 -3.39 33.16
N GLY A 437 17.33 -4.21 32.17
CA GLY A 437 16.75 -5.52 31.88
C GLY A 437 15.35 -5.48 31.27
N LYS A 438 14.88 -4.32 30.78
CA LYS A 438 13.57 -4.12 30.12
C LYS A 438 13.71 -3.79 28.64
N PRO A 439 12.73 -4.14 27.80
CA PRO A 439 12.66 -3.68 26.42
C PRO A 439 12.78 -2.17 26.28
N ALA A 440 13.40 -1.72 25.20
CA ALA A 440 13.61 -0.30 24.95
C ALA A 440 13.57 0.03 23.46
N ALA A 441 13.02 1.21 23.14
CA ALA A 441 13.01 1.79 21.80
C ALA A 441 14.01 2.94 21.70
N TYR A 442 14.81 2.94 20.64
CA TYR A 442 15.79 3.97 20.31
C TYR A 442 15.36 4.69 19.03
N ILE A 443 15.32 6.01 19.06
CA ILE A 443 14.97 6.85 17.91
C ILE A 443 16.23 7.58 17.47
N CYS A 444 16.67 7.37 16.23
CA CYS A 444 17.89 7.98 15.68
C CYS A 444 17.58 8.71 14.36
N ILE A 445 18.12 9.91 14.20
CA ILE A 445 18.09 10.67 12.94
C ILE A 445 19.53 11.01 12.59
N GLY A 446 20.04 10.46 11.49
CA GLY A 446 21.45 10.52 11.16
C GLY A 446 22.31 9.97 12.30
N PRO A 447 23.38 10.66 12.73
CA PRO A 447 24.28 10.19 13.79
C PRO A 447 23.75 10.40 15.22
N THR A 448 22.59 11.05 15.39
CA THR A 448 22.07 11.44 16.69
C THR A 448 20.90 10.56 17.11
N CYS A 449 20.99 9.96 18.30
CA CYS A 449 19.89 9.21 18.91
C CYS A 449 19.34 9.95 20.13
N SER A 450 18.03 9.90 20.31
CA SER A 450 17.38 10.35 21.55
C SER A 450 17.64 9.36 22.71
N PRO A 451 17.44 9.75 23.96
CA PRO A 451 17.46 8.79 25.07
C PRO A 451 16.46 7.66 24.82
N PRO A 452 16.82 6.39 25.15
CA PRO A 452 15.95 5.25 24.92
C PRO A 452 14.64 5.35 25.73
N GLN A 453 13.56 4.91 25.15
CA GLN A 453 12.22 4.91 25.73
C GLN A 453 11.80 3.48 26.13
N LYS A 454 11.32 3.32 27.36
CA LYS A 454 10.77 2.05 27.89
C LYS A 454 9.25 2.13 28.07
N ASP A 455 8.69 3.31 28.01
CA ASP A 455 7.27 3.59 28.20
C ASP A 455 6.60 3.93 26.86
N PRO A 456 5.50 3.25 26.47
CA PRO A 456 4.82 3.51 25.21
C PRO A 456 4.33 4.95 25.04
N ALA A 457 3.86 5.62 26.11
CA ALA A 457 3.37 7.00 26.02
C ALA A 457 4.51 7.97 25.78
N ALA A 458 5.65 7.79 26.47
CA ALA A 458 6.86 8.58 26.24
C ALA A 458 7.41 8.35 24.82
N LEU A 459 7.34 7.10 24.31
CA LEU A 459 7.72 6.79 22.95
C LEU A 459 6.83 7.52 21.93
N ALA A 460 5.50 7.48 22.11
CA ALA A 460 4.56 8.18 21.23
C ALA A 460 4.81 9.67 21.20
N GLU A 461 5.06 10.29 22.37
CA GLU A 461 5.42 11.72 22.46
C GLU A 461 6.74 12.03 21.74
N ALA A 462 7.75 11.18 21.88
CA ALA A 462 9.04 11.37 21.20
C ALA A 462 8.90 11.25 19.68
N LEU A 463 8.14 10.25 19.19
CA LEU A 463 7.87 10.04 17.76
C LEU A 463 7.03 11.17 17.14
N SER A 464 6.13 11.79 17.89
CA SER A 464 5.32 12.92 17.39
C SER A 464 6.14 14.18 17.10
N LYS A 465 7.37 14.27 17.63
CA LYS A 465 8.28 15.41 17.46
C LYS A 465 9.31 15.21 16.34
N THR A 466 9.32 14.01 15.73
CA THR A 466 10.18 13.68 14.58
C THR A 466 9.48 14.01 13.27
#